data_2e9f86aa1f06a9d89ef246a9565c546e
#
_entry.id   2e9f86aa1f06a9d89ef246a9565c546e
#
_cell.length_a   1.000
_cell.length_b   1.000
_cell.length_c   1.000
_cell.angle_alpha   90.00
_cell.angle_beta   90.00
_cell.angle_gamma   90.00
#
_symmetry.space_group_name_H-M   'P 1'
#
loop_
_entity.id
_entity.type
_entity.pdbx_description
1 polymer ?
#
loop_
_entity_poly.entity_id
_entity_poly.type
_entity_poly.pdbx_seq_one_letter_code
_entity_poly.pdbx_strand_id
1 'polypeptide(L)'
;MKLRYSEAFYSVQGEGKFVGVPSVFLRTFGCNFRCKKFGRDKSEVYAKNEPNPEVAEVIKNLDKYNEFEELPIIHTGCDTYASIYPEFKRFMTDAETDAVVERLLALTPTGKWTLDSGQDIHLIITGGEPLLGWQRNYVELFNHPRMQDLKNVTFETNGTQPLREDFISFIENQDRIRFTFSCSPKLSVSGESWSDAIRPGVVGSYNSLSNSDLYLKFVVADSDDVDEVTRAVDEYRNAGVACPVYTMPLGGRYDVYKENAQRVAGLAMERGWRYTPRLHVDIFGNAWGT
;
A
#
# COMPACT_ATOMS: atom_id res chain seq x y z
N MET A 1 -7.23 1.26 22.03
CA MET A 1 -7.15 -0.10 21.37
C MET A 1 -5.73 -0.29 20.82
N LYS A 2 -5.23 -1.55 20.77
CA LYS A 2 -3.88 -1.82 20.22
C LYS A 2 -3.90 -1.92 18.71
N LEU A 3 -2.94 -1.26 18.07
CA LEU A 3 -2.65 -1.40 16.65
C LEU A 3 -1.32 -2.11 16.49
N ARG A 4 -1.26 -3.11 15.59
CA ARG A 4 -0.03 -3.81 15.26
C ARG A 4 0.53 -3.31 13.95
N TYR A 5 1.80 -2.87 13.96
CA TYR A 5 2.48 -2.39 12.80
C TYR A 5 3.92 -2.91 12.71
N SER A 6 4.43 -3.01 11.50
CA SER A 6 5.79 -3.47 11.21
C SER A 6 6.80 -2.34 11.37
N GLU A 7 6.47 -1.20 10.79
CA GLU A 7 7.32 -0.02 10.81
C GLU A 7 6.50 1.28 10.75
N ALA A 8 7.07 2.37 11.24
CA ALA A 8 6.59 3.72 11.02
C ALA A 8 7.80 4.61 10.72
N PHE A 9 7.76 5.33 9.59
CA PHE A 9 8.89 6.10 9.08
C PHE A 9 8.43 7.38 8.35
N TYR A 10 9.36 8.31 8.14
CA TYR A 10 9.14 9.54 7.39
C TYR A 10 9.94 9.51 6.09
N SER A 11 9.26 9.69 4.98
CA SER A 11 9.88 9.67 3.65
C SER A 11 9.06 10.50 2.67
N VAL A 12 9.40 10.43 1.38
CA VAL A 12 8.56 10.95 0.30
C VAL A 12 7.63 9.86 -0.21
N GLN A 13 6.37 10.21 -0.54
CA GLN A 13 5.50 9.26 -1.25
C GLN A 13 6.12 8.93 -2.60
N GLY A 14 6.38 7.65 -2.84
CA GLY A 14 7.06 7.18 -4.05
C GLY A 14 6.14 6.83 -5.21
N GLU A 15 4.83 6.74 -4.99
CA GLU A 15 3.88 6.15 -5.91
C GLU A 15 2.55 6.92 -6.01
N GLY A 16 1.85 6.78 -7.15
CA GLY A 16 0.49 7.26 -7.33
C GLY A 16 0.34 8.78 -7.39
N LYS A 17 -0.79 9.27 -6.91
CA LYS A 17 -1.20 10.67 -7.01
C LYS A 17 -0.25 11.65 -6.28
N PHE A 18 0.40 11.20 -5.22
CA PHE A 18 1.14 12.04 -4.28
C PHE A 18 2.65 11.86 -4.35
N VAL A 19 3.18 11.39 -5.48
CA VAL A 19 4.63 11.25 -5.69
C VAL A 19 5.38 12.53 -5.32
N GLY A 20 6.42 12.40 -4.49
CA GLY A 20 7.25 13.52 -4.02
C GLY A 20 6.72 14.23 -2.78
N VAL A 21 5.51 13.91 -2.30
CA VAL A 21 4.93 14.56 -1.13
C VAL A 21 5.57 14.00 0.16
N PRO A 22 6.10 14.87 1.06
CA PRO A 22 6.60 14.44 2.37
C PRO A 22 5.50 13.74 3.18
N SER A 23 5.78 12.53 3.62
CA SER A 23 4.76 11.66 4.22
C SER A 23 5.31 10.86 5.39
N VAL A 24 4.49 10.70 6.42
CA VAL A 24 4.70 9.69 7.46
C VAL A 24 3.97 8.42 7.04
N PHE A 25 4.66 7.31 7.05
CA PHE A 25 4.11 6.00 6.73
C PHE A 25 3.86 5.20 8.01
N LEU A 26 2.72 4.55 8.06
CA LEU A 26 2.38 3.55 9.08
C LEU A 26 2.06 2.23 8.36
N ARG A 27 2.97 1.26 8.45
CA ARG A 27 2.84 -0.05 7.81
C ARG A 27 2.23 -1.05 8.79
N THR A 28 0.95 -1.34 8.66
CA THR A 28 0.23 -2.30 9.50
C THR A 28 0.60 -3.74 9.14
N PHE A 29 0.43 -4.65 10.10
CA PHE A 29 0.73 -6.06 9.93
C PHE A 29 -0.52 -6.88 9.57
N GLY A 30 -0.36 -7.77 8.60
CA GLY A 30 -1.37 -8.71 8.11
C GLY A 30 -1.86 -8.40 6.70
N CYS A 31 -2.04 -9.44 5.89
CA CYS A 31 -2.60 -9.36 4.55
C CYS A 31 -3.41 -10.61 4.23
N ASN A 32 -4.47 -10.45 3.44
CA ASN A 32 -5.21 -11.56 2.88
C ASN A 32 -4.56 -12.18 1.64
N PHE A 33 -3.54 -11.51 1.05
CA PHE A 33 -2.76 -11.98 -0.10
C PHE A 33 -1.32 -12.33 0.29
N ARG A 34 -0.60 -12.97 -0.66
CA ARG A 34 0.83 -13.31 -0.55
C ARG A 34 1.65 -12.76 -1.69
N CYS A 35 1.03 -12.50 -2.85
CA CYS A 35 1.65 -11.91 -4.05
C CYS A 35 2.98 -12.60 -4.44
N LYS A 36 2.99 -13.92 -4.48
CA LYS A 36 4.21 -14.75 -4.57
C LYS A 36 4.96 -14.63 -5.90
N LYS A 37 4.23 -14.22 -6.97
CA LYS A 37 4.74 -14.29 -8.34
C LYS A 37 5.35 -13.00 -8.86
N PHE A 38 5.31 -11.90 -8.13
CA PHE A 38 5.97 -10.68 -8.59
C PHE A 38 7.44 -10.95 -8.93
N GLY A 39 7.86 -10.58 -10.15
CA GLY A 39 9.21 -10.81 -10.64
C GLY A 39 9.58 -12.26 -10.99
N ARG A 40 8.59 -13.16 -11.08
CA ARG A 40 8.78 -14.57 -11.42
C ARG A 40 8.07 -14.93 -12.72
N ASP A 41 8.42 -16.08 -13.28
CA ASP A 41 7.74 -16.59 -14.46
C ASP A 41 6.24 -16.86 -14.17
N LYS A 42 5.38 -16.34 -15.04
CA LYS A 42 3.92 -16.47 -14.91
C LYS A 42 3.44 -17.93 -14.93
N SER A 43 4.20 -18.85 -15.56
CA SER A 43 3.89 -20.27 -15.64
C SER A 43 4.17 -21.05 -14.36
N GLU A 44 4.98 -20.50 -13.43
CA GLU A 44 5.30 -21.17 -12.18
C GLU A 44 4.05 -21.41 -11.34
N VAL A 45 3.94 -22.60 -10.75
CA VAL A 45 2.83 -23.01 -9.89
C VAL A 45 3.33 -23.15 -8.46
N TYR A 46 2.67 -22.50 -7.54
CA TYR A 46 2.95 -22.57 -6.09
C TYR A 46 1.76 -23.17 -5.35
N ALA A 47 2.04 -24.03 -4.37
CA ALA A 47 1.00 -24.44 -3.43
C ALA A 47 0.46 -23.21 -2.66
N LYS A 48 -0.83 -23.21 -2.37
CA LYS A 48 -1.53 -22.06 -1.76
C LYS A 48 -0.84 -21.53 -0.50
N ASN A 49 -0.30 -22.42 0.32
CA ASN A 49 0.27 -22.12 1.63
C ASN A 49 1.80 -21.97 1.65
N GLU A 50 2.48 -22.24 0.53
CA GLU A 50 3.93 -22.07 0.46
C GLU A 50 4.29 -20.60 0.29
N PRO A 51 5.28 -20.08 1.01
CA PRO A 51 5.81 -18.75 0.75
C PRO A 51 6.58 -18.72 -0.59
N ASN A 52 6.82 -17.51 -1.11
CA ASN A 52 7.80 -17.32 -2.18
C ASN A 52 9.15 -17.90 -1.74
N PRO A 53 9.94 -18.54 -2.62
CA PRO A 53 11.21 -19.18 -2.27
C PRO A 53 12.23 -18.29 -1.55
N GLU A 54 12.36 -17.01 -1.95
CA GLU A 54 13.24 -16.07 -1.25
C GLU A 54 12.74 -15.80 0.17
N VAL A 55 11.44 -15.62 0.35
CA VAL A 55 10.83 -15.46 1.68
C VAL A 55 11.01 -16.72 2.53
N ALA A 56 10.87 -17.92 1.93
CA ALA A 56 11.11 -19.17 2.63
C ALA A 56 12.56 -19.28 3.15
N GLU A 57 13.54 -18.81 2.37
CA GLU A 57 14.94 -18.78 2.81
C GLU A 57 15.17 -17.76 3.94
N VAL A 58 14.52 -16.59 3.89
CA VAL A 58 14.55 -15.63 5.00
C VAL A 58 13.95 -16.24 6.28
N ILE A 59 12.79 -16.88 6.18
CA ILE A 59 12.13 -17.54 7.32
C ILE A 59 13.02 -18.61 7.93
N LYS A 60 13.67 -19.44 7.12
CA LYS A 60 14.59 -20.48 7.57
C LYS A 60 15.80 -19.92 8.33
N ASN A 61 16.23 -18.71 8.00
CA ASN A 61 17.36 -18.02 8.59
C ASN A 61 16.96 -16.89 9.55
N LEU A 62 15.72 -16.88 10.03
CA LEU A 62 15.15 -15.77 10.79
C LEU A 62 15.94 -15.40 12.05
N ASP A 63 16.58 -16.36 12.68
CA ASP A 63 17.41 -16.15 13.89
C ASP A 63 18.70 -15.37 13.65
N LYS A 64 19.06 -15.12 12.38
CA LYS A 64 20.20 -14.26 12.03
C LYS A 64 19.89 -12.77 12.13
N TYR A 65 18.61 -12.40 12.20
CA TYR A 65 18.14 -11.01 12.20
C TYR A 65 17.57 -10.65 13.58
N ASN A 66 18.04 -9.55 14.15
CA ASN A 66 17.59 -9.05 15.45
C ASN A 66 16.54 -7.94 15.30
N GLU A 67 16.71 -7.09 14.29
CA GLU A 67 15.85 -5.95 14.01
C GLU A 67 15.15 -6.09 12.66
N PHE A 68 14.02 -5.39 12.48
CA PHE A 68 13.23 -5.42 11.25
C PHE A 68 14.04 -4.95 10.03
N GLU A 69 14.86 -3.92 10.21
CA GLU A 69 15.67 -3.27 9.17
C GLU A 69 16.83 -4.15 8.68
N GLU A 70 17.20 -5.21 9.43
CA GLU A 70 18.21 -6.20 9.01
C GLU A 70 17.66 -7.24 8.02
N LEU A 71 16.34 -7.31 7.86
CA LEU A 71 15.71 -8.24 6.94
C LEU A 71 16.09 -7.92 5.49
N PRO A 72 16.42 -8.90 4.66
CA PRO A 72 16.90 -8.65 3.29
C PRO A 72 15.79 -8.10 2.40
N ILE A 73 16.16 -7.24 1.46
CA ILE A 73 15.29 -6.86 0.34
C ILE A 73 15.29 -8.02 -0.65
N ILE A 74 14.10 -8.55 -0.97
CA ILE A 74 13.92 -9.67 -1.89
C ILE A 74 13.77 -9.19 -3.34
N HIS A 75 14.09 -10.05 -4.31
CA HIS A 75 13.99 -9.76 -5.73
C HIS A 75 12.61 -10.10 -6.29
N THR A 76 11.99 -11.13 -5.73
CA THR A 76 10.75 -11.71 -6.24
C THR A 76 9.73 -11.87 -5.12
N GLY A 77 8.44 -11.83 -5.44
CA GLY A 77 7.36 -11.87 -4.48
C GLY A 77 6.97 -10.49 -3.95
N CYS A 78 6.29 -10.46 -2.81
CA CYS A 78 5.86 -9.20 -2.20
C CYS A 78 7.03 -8.52 -1.49
N ASP A 79 7.35 -7.30 -1.88
CA ASP A 79 8.42 -6.48 -1.28
C ASP A 79 8.19 -6.12 0.19
N THR A 80 6.94 -6.20 0.65
CA THR A 80 6.55 -6.01 2.05
C THR A 80 6.28 -7.33 2.78
N TYR A 81 6.94 -8.40 2.37
CA TYR A 81 6.73 -9.77 2.89
C TYR A 81 6.77 -9.86 4.41
N ALA A 82 7.64 -9.10 5.06
CA ALA A 82 7.79 -9.09 6.51
C ALA A 82 6.54 -8.56 7.25
N SER A 83 5.65 -7.84 6.55
CA SER A 83 4.35 -7.39 7.09
C SER A 83 3.21 -8.37 6.84
N ILE A 84 3.48 -9.52 6.21
CA ILE A 84 2.44 -10.46 5.74
C ILE A 84 2.50 -11.79 6.47
N TYR A 85 3.70 -12.35 6.62
CA TYR A 85 3.88 -13.71 7.13
C TYR A 85 3.97 -13.73 8.66
N PRO A 86 3.25 -14.65 9.33
CA PRO A 86 3.19 -14.72 10.81
C PRO A 86 4.54 -14.90 11.49
N GLU A 87 5.51 -15.49 10.80
CA GLU A 87 6.87 -15.76 11.27
C GLU A 87 7.60 -14.47 11.66
N PHE A 88 7.26 -13.34 11.01
CA PHE A 88 7.85 -12.03 11.29
C PHE A 88 7.20 -11.27 12.45
N LYS A 89 6.21 -11.84 13.13
CA LYS A 89 5.52 -11.18 14.26
C LYS A 89 6.46 -10.70 15.37
N ARG A 90 7.61 -11.35 15.54
CA ARG A 90 8.59 -10.98 16.56
C ARG A 90 9.18 -9.58 16.37
N PHE A 91 9.14 -9.05 15.13
CA PHE A 91 9.62 -7.72 14.79
C PHE A 91 8.54 -6.64 14.86
N MET A 92 7.29 -7.02 15.14
CA MET A 92 6.16 -6.11 15.13
C MET A 92 6.02 -5.37 16.44
N THR A 93 5.52 -4.13 16.36
CA THR A 93 5.11 -3.34 17.50
C THR A 93 3.61 -3.47 17.71
N ASP A 94 3.21 -3.88 18.91
CA ASP A 94 1.82 -3.78 19.39
C ASP A 94 1.72 -2.57 20.32
N ALA A 95 1.05 -1.50 19.89
CA ALA A 95 0.99 -0.25 20.64
C ALA A 95 -0.44 0.24 20.84
N GLU A 96 -0.73 0.82 22.00
CA GLU A 96 -1.96 1.58 22.24
C GLU A 96 -1.96 2.86 21.43
N THR A 97 -3.16 3.42 21.17
CA THR A 97 -3.35 4.61 20.31
C THR A 97 -2.43 5.77 20.66
N ASP A 98 -2.29 6.09 21.95
CA ASP A 98 -1.41 7.18 22.40
C ASP A 98 0.04 6.98 21.97
N ALA A 99 0.59 5.78 22.14
CA ALA A 99 1.95 5.45 21.74
C ALA A 99 2.14 5.48 20.21
N VAL A 100 1.11 5.07 19.44
CA VAL A 100 1.13 5.21 17.97
C VAL A 100 1.17 6.69 17.58
N VAL A 101 0.31 7.52 18.16
CA VAL A 101 0.28 8.97 17.90
C VAL A 101 1.62 9.62 18.23
N GLU A 102 2.20 9.32 19.40
CA GLU A 102 3.53 9.81 19.79
C GLU A 102 4.59 9.42 18.76
N ARG A 103 4.58 8.15 18.33
CA ARG A 103 5.54 7.68 17.32
C ARG A 103 5.38 8.41 16.00
N LEU A 104 4.14 8.59 15.50
CA LEU A 104 3.88 9.26 14.23
C LEU A 104 4.30 10.73 14.26
N LEU A 105 3.98 11.46 15.33
CA LEU A 105 4.36 12.86 15.48
C LEU A 105 5.87 13.05 15.65
N ALA A 106 6.56 12.15 16.35
CA ALA A 106 8.01 12.16 16.48
C ALA A 106 8.75 11.99 15.13
N LEU A 107 8.08 11.44 14.12
CA LEU A 107 8.62 11.29 12.77
C LEU A 107 8.46 12.58 11.93
N THR A 108 7.52 13.44 12.25
CA THR A 108 7.38 14.72 11.53
C THR A 108 8.50 15.69 11.91
N PRO A 109 8.90 16.60 11.02
CA PRO A 109 10.03 17.54 11.30
C PRO A 109 9.83 18.43 12.53
N THR A 110 8.59 18.72 12.92
CA THR A 110 8.26 19.68 13.98
C THR A 110 7.33 19.12 15.07
N GLY A 111 7.01 17.83 15.04
CA GLY A 111 6.01 17.24 15.93
C GLY A 111 4.56 17.62 15.57
N LYS A 112 4.32 18.15 14.37
CA LYS A 112 3.01 18.60 13.85
C LYS A 112 2.77 18.05 12.45
N TRP A 113 1.50 17.93 12.05
CA TRP A 113 1.10 17.55 10.70
C TRP A 113 1.10 18.70 9.69
N THR A 114 0.92 19.94 10.18
CA THR A 114 1.06 21.15 9.36
C THR A 114 2.26 21.93 9.86
N LEU A 115 3.22 22.20 8.99
CA LEU A 115 4.41 22.98 9.27
C LEU A 115 4.06 24.46 9.38
N ASP A 116 4.90 25.25 10.04
CA ASP A 116 4.72 26.70 10.16
C ASP A 116 4.76 27.42 8.80
N SER A 117 5.33 26.79 7.77
CA SER A 117 5.26 27.23 6.37
C SER A 117 3.88 27.04 5.71
N GLY A 118 2.94 26.39 6.38
CA GLY A 118 1.64 26.00 5.85
C GLY A 118 1.65 24.72 5.04
N GLN A 119 2.79 24.05 4.90
CA GLN A 119 2.88 22.76 4.22
C GLN A 119 2.36 21.64 5.12
N ASP A 120 1.51 20.77 4.56
CA ASP A 120 0.98 19.60 5.25
C ASP A 120 1.90 18.39 5.07
N ILE A 121 2.05 17.62 6.14
CA ILE A 121 2.64 16.27 6.11
C ILE A 121 1.50 15.27 5.90
N HIS A 122 1.65 14.41 4.92
CA HIS A 122 0.66 13.40 4.58
C HIS A 122 0.84 12.16 5.46
N LEU A 123 -0.24 11.54 5.93
CA LEU A 123 -0.21 10.23 6.56
C LEU A 123 -0.58 9.15 5.54
N ILE A 124 0.34 8.22 5.30
CA ILE A 124 0.11 7.06 4.44
C ILE A 124 -0.05 5.83 5.33
N ILE A 125 -1.22 5.22 5.32
CA ILE A 125 -1.47 3.96 6.00
C ILE A 125 -1.37 2.84 4.96
N THR A 126 -0.37 2.02 5.14
CA THR A 126 0.00 0.93 4.25
C THR A 126 0.20 -0.36 5.04
N GLY A 127 0.84 -1.36 4.49
CA GLY A 127 1.16 -2.57 5.22
C GLY A 127 1.14 -3.80 4.34
N GLY A 128 0.67 -4.91 4.88
CA GLY A 128 0.11 -5.98 4.09
C GLY A 128 -1.19 -5.50 3.44
N GLU A 129 -2.29 -5.49 4.21
CA GLU A 129 -3.56 -4.85 3.81
C GLU A 129 -4.07 -3.99 4.98
N PRO A 130 -4.01 -2.66 4.88
CA PRO A 130 -4.33 -1.79 6.00
C PRO A 130 -5.79 -1.82 6.41
N LEU A 131 -6.72 -2.18 5.54
CA LEU A 131 -8.14 -2.26 5.85
C LEU A 131 -8.54 -3.60 6.46
N LEU A 132 -7.62 -4.56 6.55
CA LEU A 132 -7.84 -5.87 7.15
C LEU A 132 -7.77 -5.80 8.68
N GLY A 133 -8.92 -5.60 9.34
CA GLY A 133 -9.05 -5.72 10.81
C GLY A 133 -8.73 -4.47 11.62
N TRP A 134 -8.17 -3.41 11.03
CA TRP A 134 -7.68 -2.22 11.77
C TRP A 134 -8.62 -1.00 11.73
N GLN A 135 -9.74 -1.06 11.02
CA GLN A 135 -10.58 0.11 10.75
C GLN A 135 -11.14 0.80 12.01
N ARG A 136 -11.45 0.04 13.09
CA ARG A 136 -11.86 0.63 14.37
C ARG A 136 -10.75 1.42 15.04
N ASN A 137 -9.52 0.94 14.93
CA ASN A 137 -8.35 1.60 15.47
C ASN A 137 -8.09 2.94 14.78
N TYR A 138 -8.39 3.04 13.48
CA TYR A 138 -8.24 4.29 12.74
C TYR A 138 -9.22 5.37 13.22
N VAL A 139 -10.46 5.02 13.55
CA VAL A 139 -11.41 5.99 14.13
C VAL A 139 -10.86 6.57 15.43
N GLU A 140 -10.32 5.70 16.33
CA GLU A 140 -9.70 6.15 17.58
C GLU A 140 -8.45 7.01 17.31
N LEU A 141 -7.58 6.58 16.39
CA LEU A 141 -6.37 7.28 16.00
C LEU A 141 -6.67 8.71 15.50
N PHE A 142 -7.60 8.85 14.56
CA PHE A 142 -7.93 10.15 13.95
C PHE A 142 -8.69 11.08 14.89
N ASN A 143 -9.42 10.54 15.88
CA ASN A 143 -10.09 11.34 16.91
C ASN A 143 -9.15 11.78 18.03
N HIS A 144 -7.91 11.28 18.07
CA HIS A 144 -6.97 11.67 19.11
C HIS A 144 -6.69 13.18 19.08
N PRO A 145 -6.63 13.90 20.24
CA PRO A 145 -6.47 15.35 20.29
C PRO A 145 -5.24 15.87 19.55
N ARG A 146 -4.15 15.12 19.55
CA ARG A 146 -2.90 15.49 18.87
C ARG A 146 -2.87 15.17 17.37
N MET A 147 -3.97 14.67 16.82
CA MET A 147 -4.15 14.45 15.38
C MET A 147 -5.03 15.51 14.72
N GLN A 148 -5.35 16.60 15.42
CA GLN A 148 -6.34 17.59 14.97
C GLN A 148 -5.86 18.46 13.80
N ASP A 149 -4.56 18.58 13.58
CA ASP A 149 -3.96 19.28 12.44
C ASP A 149 -3.62 18.36 11.24
N LEU A 150 -3.92 17.05 11.33
CA LEU A 150 -3.82 16.12 10.21
C LEU A 150 -4.92 16.43 9.18
N LYS A 151 -4.52 16.65 7.90
CA LYS A 151 -5.46 17.00 6.83
C LYS A 151 -5.57 15.94 5.73
N ASN A 152 -4.53 15.14 5.51
CA ASN A 152 -4.49 14.20 4.39
C ASN A 152 -4.09 12.80 4.85
N VAL A 153 -4.91 11.82 4.51
CA VAL A 153 -4.65 10.39 4.78
C VAL A 153 -4.86 9.58 3.51
N THR A 154 -3.90 8.73 3.17
CA THR A 154 -4.06 7.74 2.09
C THR A 154 -3.98 6.33 2.65
N PHE A 155 -4.92 5.47 2.23
CA PHE A 155 -4.86 4.04 2.41
C PHE A 155 -4.31 3.38 1.13
N GLU A 156 -3.13 2.74 1.25
CA GLU A 156 -2.56 1.89 0.18
C GLU A 156 -3.16 0.49 0.31
N THR A 157 -4.26 0.22 -0.37
CA THR A 157 -5.05 -1.00 -0.21
C THR A 157 -5.08 -1.86 -1.47
N ASN A 158 -5.28 -3.16 -1.33
CA ASN A 158 -5.51 -4.06 -2.47
C ASN A 158 -6.97 -4.03 -2.99
N GLY A 159 -7.85 -3.26 -2.35
CA GLY A 159 -9.23 -3.05 -2.79
C GLY A 159 -10.18 -4.22 -2.51
N THR A 160 -9.84 -5.14 -1.60
CA THR A 160 -10.67 -6.34 -1.33
C THR A 160 -11.45 -6.28 -0.02
N GLN A 161 -11.15 -5.33 0.86
CA GLN A 161 -11.73 -5.27 2.20
C GLN A 161 -12.93 -4.32 2.25
N PRO A 162 -14.14 -4.80 2.55
CA PRO A 162 -15.28 -3.90 2.74
C PRO A 162 -15.02 -2.96 3.92
N LEU A 163 -15.47 -1.72 3.79
CA LEU A 163 -15.43 -0.79 4.90
C LEU A 163 -16.50 -1.14 5.93
N ARG A 164 -16.17 -0.96 7.19
CA ARG A 164 -17.10 -1.10 8.32
C ARG A 164 -18.01 0.12 8.41
N GLU A 165 -19.23 -0.08 8.83
CA GLU A 165 -20.22 0.99 9.00
C GLU A 165 -19.74 2.12 9.91
N ASP A 166 -19.08 1.77 11.03
CA ASP A 166 -18.53 2.76 11.96
C ASP A 166 -17.42 3.60 11.33
N PHE A 167 -16.60 3.02 10.45
CA PHE A 167 -15.56 3.73 9.73
C PHE A 167 -16.12 4.57 8.56
N ILE A 168 -17.10 4.06 7.83
CA ILE A 168 -17.85 4.82 6.81
C ILE A 168 -18.46 6.07 7.46
N SER A 169 -19.24 5.88 8.55
CA SER A 169 -19.86 6.98 9.27
C SER A 169 -18.82 8.00 9.75
N PHE A 170 -17.65 7.57 10.21
CA PHE A 170 -16.58 8.47 10.59
C PHE A 170 -16.09 9.30 9.41
N ILE A 171 -15.79 8.68 8.27
CA ILE A 171 -15.29 9.37 7.06
C ILE A 171 -16.31 10.43 6.59
N GLU A 172 -17.58 10.08 6.55
CA GLU A 172 -18.64 10.95 6.03
C GLU A 172 -19.03 12.11 6.96
N ASN A 173 -18.87 11.94 8.27
CA ASN A 173 -19.29 12.94 9.26
C ASN A 173 -18.16 13.87 9.76
N GLN A 174 -16.97 13.81 9.18
CA GLN A 174 -15.90 14.74 9.46
C GLN A 174 -15.45 15.47 8.18
N ASP A 175 -15.01 16.71 8.30
CA ASP A 175 -14.59 17.59 7.19
C ASP A 175 -13.09 17.96 7.23
N ARG A 176 -12.42 17.60 8.31
CA ARG A 176 -11.04 17.99 8.59
C ARG A 176 -10.01 17.19 7.75
N ILE A 177 -10.23 15.88 7.61
CA ILE A 177 -9.31 14.97 6.91
C ILE A 177 -9.86 14.64 5.52
N ARG A 178 -9.05 14.85 4.48
CA ARG A 178 -9.30 14.30 3.15
C ARG A 178 -8.74 12.90 3.06
N PHE A 179 -9.60 11.91 2.86
CA PHE A 179 -9.19 10.53 2.64
C PHE A 179 -8.92 10.24 1.17
N THR A 180 -7.96 9.36 0.91
CA THR A 180 -7.69 8.83 -0.43
C THR A 180 -7.51 7.32 -0.35
N PHE A 181 -8.18 6.59 -1.22
CA PHE A 181 -7.98 5.17 -1.40
C PHE A 181 -7.11 4.94 -2.64
N SER A 182 -5.85 4.59 -2.43
CA SER A 182 -4.94 4.12 -3.46
C SER A 182 -5.15 2.62 -3.64
N CYS A 183 -6.10 2.25 -4.50
CA CYS A 183 -6.44 0.86 -4.72
C CYS A 183 -5.47 0.20 -5.71
N SER A 184 -4.74 -0.82 -5.26
CA SER A 184 -3.84 -1.61 -6.08
C SER A 184 -4.33 -3.05 -6.24
N PRO A 185 -5.35 -3.29 -7.10
CA PRO A 185 -5.86 -4.64 -7.34
C PRO A 185 -4.77 -5.54 -7.91
N LYS A 186 -4.80 -6.82 -7.55
CA LYS A 186 -3.74 -7.76 -7.92
C LYS A 186 -4.13 -8.50 -9.21
N LEU A 187 -3.25 -8.42 -10.20
CA LEU A 187 -3.36 -9.14 -11.47
C LEU A 187 -2.65 -10.50 -11.41
N SER A 188 -2.71 -11.28 -12.48
CA SER A 188 -2.06 -12.59 -12.59
C SER A 188 -0.57 -12.57 -12.31
N VAL A 189 0.11 -11.46 -12.65
CA VAL A 189 1.53 -11.22 -12.34
C VAL A 189 1.84 -11.30 -10.85
N SER A 190 0.86 -11.10 -9.97
CA SER A 190 1.01 -11.27 -8.51
C SER A 190 0.88 -12.72 -8.06
N GLY A 191 0.22 -13.56 -8.86
CA GLY A 191 -0.15 -14.93 -8.52
C GLY A 191 -1.44 -15.08 -7.73
N GLU A 192 -2.17 -13.99 -7.51
CA GLU A 192 -3.48 -14.03 -6.86
C GLU A 192 -4.59 -14.37 -7.89
N SER A 193 -5.69 -14.98 -7.44
CA SER A 193 -6.79 -15.31 -8.34
C SER A 193 -7.62 -14.06 -8.69
N TRP A 194 -8.13 -14.03 -9.93
CA TRP A 194 -8.95 -12.91 -10.39
C TRP A 194 -10.17 -12.67 -9.50
N SER A 195 -10.88 -13.73 -9.16
CA SER A 195 -12.09 -13.65 -8.34
C SER A 195 -11.86 -13.16 -6.92
N ASP A 196 -10.66 -13.38 -6.36
CA ASP A 196 -10.29 -12.88 -5.03
C ASP A 196 -9.79 -11.44 -5.09
N ALA A 197 -9.12 -11.07 -6.18
CA ALA A 197 -8.40 -9.81 -6.30
C ALA A 197 -9.23 -8.67 -6.91
N ILE A 198 -10.09 -8.98 -7.90
CA ILE A 198 -10.92 -7.97 -8.58
C ILE A 198 -12.30 -7.95 -7.90
N ARG A 199 -12.53 -6.90 -7.10
CA ARG A 199 -13.72 -6.76 -6.24
C ARG A 199 -14.45 -5.43 -6.52
N PRO A 200 -15.13 -5.29 -7.69
CA PRO A 200 -15.73 -4.02 -8.10
C PRO A 200 -16.74 -3.45 -7.11
N GLY A 201 -17.56 -4.31 -6.48
CA GLY A 201 -18.53 -3.87 -5.46
C GLY A 201 -17.87 -3.28 -4.21
N VAL A 202 -16.71 -3.81 -3.80
CA VAL A 202 -15.96 -3.28 -2.64
C VAL A 202 -15.37 -1.91 -2.99
N VAL A 203 -14.67 -1.80 -4.12
CA VAL A 203 -14.06 -0.53 -4.56
C VAL A 203 -15.14 0.52 -4.89
N GLY A 204 -16.30 0.08 -5.40
CA GLY A 204 -17.47 0.94 -5.59
C GLY A 204 -17.94 1.59 -4.30
N SER A 205 -17.89 0.88 -3.17
CA SER A 205 -18.23 1.46 -1.86
C SER A 205 -17.25 2.54 -1.41
N TYR A 206 -15.95 2.43 -1.76
CA TYR A 206 -14.98 3.51 -1.49
C TYR A 206 -15.26 4.74 -2.35
N ASN A 207 -15.62 4.51 -3.63
CA ASN A 207 -15.91 5.56 -4.59
C ASN A 207 -17.19 6.36 -4.24
N SER A 208 -18.09 5.79 -3.48
CA SER A 208 -19.37 6.44 -3.09
C SER A 208 -19.25 7.38 -1.89
N LEU A 209 -18.12 7.36 -1.16
CA LEU A 209 -17.91 8.21 0.00
C LEU A 209 -17.70 9.67 -0.40
N SER A 210 -18.47 10.59 0.18
CA SER A 210 -18.48 12.01 -0.18
C SER A 210 -17.18 12.75 0.15
N ASN A 211 -16.45 12.32 1.20
CA ASN A 211 -15.22 12.94 1.67
C ASN A 211 -13.97 12.10 1.36
N SER A 212 -13.97 11.44 0.21
CA SER A 212 -12.82 10.65 -0.23
C SER A 212 -12.50 10.83 -1.71
N ASP A 213 -11.23 10.55 -2.03
CA ASP A 213 -10.72 10.35 -3.39
C ASP A 213 -10.39 8.88 -3.59
N LEU A 214 -10.48 8.42 -4.83
CA LEU A 214 -10.13 7.07 -5.24
C LEU A 214 -9.30 7.11 -6.52
N TYR A 215 -8.31 6.23 -6.62
CA TYR A 215 -7.69 5.87 -7.88
C TYR A 215 -7.29 4.40 -7.89
N LEU A 216 -7.22 3.81 -9.09
CA LEU A 216 -6.71 2.47 -9.30
C LEU A 216 -5.24 2.54 -9.69
N LYS A 217 -4.40 1.67 -9.11
CA LYS A 217 -2.96 1.58 -9.38
C LYS A 217 -2.59 0.13 -9.64
N PHE A 218 -2.13 -0.21 -10.84
CA PHE A 218 -1.80 -1.57 -11.25
C PHE A 218 -0.30 -1.74 -11.44
N VAL A 219 0.24 -2.82 -10.91
CA VAL A 219 1.62 -3.26 -11.18
C VAL A 219 1.64 -3.98 -12.51
N VAL A 220 2.52 -3.56 -13.42
CA VAL A 220 2.57 -3.99 -14.82
C VAL A 220 4.01 -4.29 -15.21
N ALA A 221 4.24 -5.40 -15.90
CA ALA A 221 5.53 -5.76 -16.47
C ALA A 221 5.53 -5.69 -18.01
N ASP A 222 4.43 -6.08 -18.66
CA ASP A 222 4.34 -6.24 -20.11
C ASP A 222 2.94 -5.89 -20.67
N SER A 223 2.75 -6.13 -21.96
CA SER A 223 1.48 -5.89 -22.66
C SER A 223 0.33 -6.77 -22.18
N ASP A 224 0.63 -8.02 -21.79
CA ASP A 224 -0.41 -8.95 -21.32
C ASP A 224 -1.00 -8.46 -20.00
N ASP A 225 -0.16 -7.92 -19.11
CA ASP A 225 -0.63 -7.27 -17.88
C ASP A 225 -1.52 -6.06 -18.20
N VAL A 226 -1.21 -5.28 -19.26
CA VAL A 226 -2.02 -4.13 -19.68
C VAL A 226 -3.39 -4.57 -20.18
N ASP A 227 -3.49 -5.69 -20.86
CA ASP A 227 -4.77 -6.26 -21.27
C ASP A 227 -5.61 -6.72 -20.06
N GLU A 228 -4.95 -7.31 -19.04
CA GLU A 228 -5.61 -7.59 -17.76
C GLU A 228 -6.06 -6.31 -17.04
N VAL A 229 -5.25 -5.24 -17.04
CA VAL A 229 -5.67 -3.93 -16.50
C VAL A 229 -6.90 -3.43 -17.22
N THR A 230 -6.94 -3.50 -18.56
CA THR A 230 -8.10 -3.07 -19.36
C THR A 230 -9.36 -3.81 -18.93
N ARG A 231 -9.28 -5.13 -18.83
CA ARG A 231 -10.38 -5.97 -18.36
C ARG A 231 -10.83 -5.57 -16.94
N ALA A 232 -9.90 -5.39 -16.01
CA ALA A 232 -10.21 -5.00 -14.63
C ALA A 232 -10.89 -3.62 -14.59
N VAL A 233 -10.36 -2.65 -15.33
CA VAL A 233 -10.93 -1.30 -15.42
C VAL A 233 -12.36 -1.33 -15.96
N ASP A 234 -12.63 -2.17 -16.96
CA ASP A 234 -13.99 -2.33 -17.51
C ASP A 234 -14.95 -2.92 -16.46
N GLU A 235 -14.50 -3.93 -15.68
CA GLU A 235 -15.30 -4.49 -14.58
C GLU A 235 -15.58 -3.43 -13.49
N TYR A 236 -14.59 -2.61 -13.12
CA TYR A 236 -14.78 -1.49 -12.18
C TYR A 236 -15.72 -0.41 -12.72
N ARG A 237 -15.57 -0.02 -13.98
CA ARG A 237 -16.46 0.97 -14.63
C ARG A 237 -17.90 0.47 -14.72
N ASN A 238 -18.11 -0.81 -15.06
CA ASN A 238 -19.43 -1.43 -15.08
C ASN A 238 -20.09 -1.46 -13.71
N ALA A 239 -19.32 -1.42 -12.64
CA ALA A 239 -19.79 -1.28 -11.26
C ALA A 239 -19.91 0.20 -10.80
N GLY A 240 -19.78 1.17 -11.71
CA GLY A 240 -19.92 2.59 -11.41
C GLY A 240 -18.67 3.27 -10.87
N VAL A 241 -17.50 2.62 -10.88
CA VAL A 241 -16.25 3.22 -10.43
C VAL A 241 -15.64 4.06 -11.55
N ALA A 242 -15.71 5.39 -11.42
CA ALA A 242 -15.14 6.34 -12.36
C ALA A 242 -13.99 7.12 -11.70
N CYS A 243 -12.78 6.58 -11.77
CA CYS A 243 -11.60 7.17 -11.17
C CYS A 243 -10.37 7.08 -12.07
N PRO A 244 -9.31 7.87 -11.80
CA PRO A 244 -8.05 7.76 -12.54
C PRO A 244 -7.43 6.37 -12.42
N VAL A 245 -6.81 5.91 -13.51
CA VAL A 245 -6.03 4.66 -13.56
C VAL A 245 -4.56 5.00 -13.68
N TYR A 246 -3.76 4.36 -12.83
CA TYR A 246 -2.30 4.44 -12.85
C TYR A 246 -1.71 3.08 -13.16
N THR A 247 -0.68 3.04 -13.99
CA THR A 247 0.19 1.87 -14.14
C THR A 247 1.55 2.15 -13.53
N MET A 248 2.08 1.16 -12.85
CA MET A 248 3.34 1.21 -12.12
C MET A 248 4.23 0.05 -12.58
N PRO A 249 5.50 0.29 -12.93
CA PRO A 249 6.38 -0.79 -13.36
C PRO A 249 6.66 -1.79 -12.23
N LEU A 250 6.60 -3.08 -12.59
CA LEU A 250 7.04 -4.16 -11.73
C LEU A 250 8.52 -4.01 -11.38
N GLY A 251 8.89 -4.26 -10.13
CA GLY A 251 10.25 -4.34 -9.63
C GLY A 251 10.40 -3.74 -8.23
N GLY A 252 10.76 -4.59 -7.26
CA GLY A 252 11.13 -4.18 -5.90
C GLY A 252 12.58 -3.69 -5.79
N ARG A 253 13.40 -3.92 -6.82
CA ARG A 253 14.79 -3.47 -6.92
C ARG A 253 14.99 -2.55 -8.11
N TYR A 254 15.97 -1.65 -7.99
CA TYR A 254 16.24 -0.62 -8.98
C TYR A 254 16.51 -1.16 -10.39
N ASP A 255 17.29 -2.22 -10.52
CA ASP A 255 17.63 -2.86 -11.79
C ASP A 255 16.37 -3.37 -12.53
N VAL A 256 15.56 -4.20 -11.87
CA VAL A 256 14.31 -4.74 -12.43
C VAL A 256 13.29 -3.64 -12.72
N TYR A 257 13.11 -2.71 -11.78
CA TYR A 257 12.23 -1.57 -11.95
C TYR A 257 12.62 -0.73 -13.16
N LYS A 258 13.91 -0.41 -13.32
CA LYS A 258 14.43 0.43 -14.39
C LYS A 258 14.21 -0.15 -15.78
N GLU A 259 14.38 -1.46 -15.93
CA GLU A 259 14.13 -2.17 -17.20
C GLU A 259 12.67 -2.06 -17.62
N ASN A 260 11.74 -2.09 -16.67
CA ASN A 260 10.30 -2.02 -16.95
C ASN A 260 9.78 -0.58 -17.12
N ALA A 261 10.42 0.42 -16.53
CA ALA A 261 9.87 1.76 -16.39
C ALA A 261 9.52 2.41 -17.74
N GLN A 262 10.44 2.39 -18.72
CA GLN A 262 10.20 3.02 -20.03
C GLN A 262 9.08 2.32 -20.79
N ARG A 263 9.06 0.99 -20.78
CA ARG A 263 8.01 0.19 -21.46
C ARG A 263 6.64 0.46 -20.85
N VAL A 264 6.53 0.42 -19.52
CA VAL A 264 5.25 0.66 -18.83
C VAL A 264 4.76 2.09 -19.02
N ALA A 265 5.66 3.08 -19.07
CA ALA A 265 5.29 4.45 -19.39
C ALA A 265 4.71 4.57 -20.81
N GLY A 266 5.31 3.92 -21.81
CA GLY A 266 4.78 3.86 -23.19
C GLY A 266 3.37 3.25 -23.23
N LEU A 267 3.20 2.08 -22.60
CA LEU A 267 1.91 1.38 -22.52
C LEU A 267 0.82 2.21 -21.81
N ALA A 268 1.20 2.95 -20.75
CA ALA A 268 0.28 3.87 -20.07
C ALA A 268 -0.21 4.99 -21.02
N MET A 269 0.72 5.60 -21.75
CA MET A 269 0.42 6.68 -22.70
C MET A 269 -0.52 6.20 -23.83
N GLU A 270 -0.30 5.01 -24.37
CA GLU A 270 -1.15 4.41 -25.42
C GLU A 270 -2.60 4.22 -24.95
N ARG A 271 -2.83 3.96 -23.67
CA ARG A 271 -4.16 3.77 -23.09
C ARG A 271 -4.76 5.05 -22.47
N GLY A 272 -4.03 6.17 -22.48
CA GLY A 272 -4.45 7.40 -21.82
C GLY A 272 -4.51 7.28 -20.30
N TRP A 273 -3.79 6.35 -19.72
CA TRP A 273 -3.63 6.17 -18.27
C TRP A 273 -2.46 6.98 -17.75
N ARG A 274 -2.41 7.13 -16.43
CA ARG A 274 -1.29 7.78 -15.76
C ARG A 274 -0.19 6.77 -15.47
N TYR A 275 1.02 7.17 -15.71
CA TYR A 275 2.21 6.45 -15.24
C TYR A 275 2.55 6.92 -13.83
N THR A 276 2.96 6.00 -12.95
CA THR A 276 3.56 6.34 -11.66
C THR A 276 4.91 5.65 -11.52
N PRO A 277 5.97 6.38 -11.11
CA PRO A 277 7.25 5.78 -10.77
C PRO A 277 7.17 5.03 -9.44
N ARG A 278 8.29 4.45 -9.04
CA ARG A 278 8.61 4.04 -7.68
C ARG A 278 9.78 4.88 -7.16
N LEU A 279 9.49 6.15 -6.85
CA LEU A 279 10.49 7.16 -6.53
C LEU A 279 11.38 6.75 -5.33
N HIS A 280 10.83 6.07 -4.34
CA HIS A 280 11.59 5.54 -3.20
C HIS A 280 12.61 4.45 -3.64
N VAL A 281 12.31 3.69 -4.70
CA VAL A 281 13.29 2.75 -5.29
C VAL A 281 14.40 3.52 -6.00
N ASP A 282 14.08 4.60 -6.74
CA ASP A 282 15.07 5.44 -7.42
C ASP A 282 16.03 6.13 -6.44
N ILE A 283 15.53 6.62 -5.30
CA ILE A 283 16.30 7.42 -4.35
C ILE A 283 16.99 6.54 -3.31
N PHE A 284 16.30 5.53 -2.77
CA PHE A 284 16.72 4.78 -1.58
C PHE A 284 16.94 3.29 -1.83
N GLY A 285 16.76 2.80 -3.07
CA GLY A 285 16.93 1.39 -3.41
C GLY A 285 15.91 0.46 -2.75
N ASN A 286 14.74 0.98 -2.34
CA ASN A 286 13.69 0.26 -1.61
C ASN A 286 14.13 -0.26 -0.23
N ALA A 287 15.03 0.44 0.46
CA ALA A 287 15.44 0.09 1.82
C ALA A 287 14.26 0.22 2.80
N TRP A 288 14.25 -0.59 3.86
CA TRP A 288 13.28 -0.44 4.93
C TRP A 288 13.32 0.97 5.54
N GLY A 289 12.17 1.51 5.89
CA GLY A 289 12.08 2.87 6.44
C GLY A 289 12.17 4.01 5.42
N THR A 290 12.03 3.70 4.10
CA THR A 290 12.16 4.71 3.04
C THR A 290 11.01 4.71 2.05
#